data_8a7b8136d17cb43dd28f38cb242756fb
#
_entry.id   8a7b8136d17cb43dd28f38cb242756fb
#
_cell.length_a   1.000
_cell.length_b   1.000
_cell.length_c   1.000
_cell.angle_alpha   90.00
_cell.angle_beta   90.00
_cell.angle_gamma   90.00
#
_symmetry.space_group_name_H-M   'P 1'
#
loop_
_entity.id
_entity.type
_entity.pdbx_description
1 polymer ?
#
loop_
_entity_poly.entity_id
_entity_poly.type
_entity_poly.pdbx_seq_one_letter_code
_entity_poly.pdbx_strand_id
1 'polypeptide(L)'
;MANRTGVINTNKGTIRFELLESDAPKTTENFISLAERGYYDGIIFHRVIKGFMIQGGDPTGTGRGGESAWGGRFADEIKPSSPVYQRGYKAGTVAMANAGPNTNGSQFFIMHVDYNLPPNYTIFGRVIEGQEVVDSIAS
;
A
#
# COMPACT_ATOMS: atom_id res chain seq x y z
N MET A 1 -1.73 -21.50 4.50
CA MET A 1 -2.24 -21.07 3.19
C MET A 1 -1.35 -19.99 2.59
N ALA A 2 -1.01 -20.13 1.31
CA ALA A 2 -0.18 -19.10 0.66
C ALA A 2 -0.99 -17.81 0.46
N ASN A 3 -0.35 -16.69 0.69
CA ASN A 3 -0.93 -15.39 0.43
C ASN A 3 -1.06 -15.14 -1.08
N ARG A 4 -2.11 -14.44 -1.48
CA ARG A 4 -2.26 -14.00 -2.86
C ARG A 4 -1.26 -12.89 -3.18
N THR A 5 -1.10 -12.62 -4.46
CA THR A 5 -0.17 -11.62 -4.96
C THR A 5 -0.93 -10.46 -5.60
N GLY A 6 -0.56 -9.24 -5.23
CA GLY A 6 -1.01 -8.04 -5.91
C GLY A 6 -0.04 -7.69 -7.04
N VAL A 7 -0.59 -7.20 -8.16
CA VAL A 7 0.20 -6.82 -9.32
C VAL A 7 -0.15 -5.39 -9.72
N ILE A 8 0.87 -4.54 -9.80
CA ILE A 8 0.71 -3.16 -10.25
C ILE A 8 1.49 -2.98 -11.55
N ASN A 9 0.78 -2.75 -12.63
CA ASN A 9 1.39 -2.48 -13.94
C ASN A 9 1.52 -0.98 -14.14
N THR A 10 2.73 -0.50 -14.27
CA THR A 10 3.02 0.93 -14.47
C THR A 10 3.71 1.14 -15.81
N ASN A 11 3.81 2.39 -16.22
CA ASN A 11 4.55 2.74 -17.43
C ASN A 11 6.08 2.59 -17.27
N LYS A 12 6.53 2.25 -16.08
CA LYS A 12 7.95 1.98 -15.79
C LYS A 12 8.23 0.51 -15.51
N GLY A 13 7.20 -0.32 -15.53
CA GLY A 13 7.31 -1.75 -15.30
C GLY A 13 6.26 -2.29 -14.35
N THR A 14 6.43 -3.54 -13.96
CA THR A 14 5.47 -4.27 -13.12
C THR A 14 6.03 -4.46 -11.71
N ILE A 15 5.21 -4.19 -10.72
CA ILE A 15 5.51 -4.42 -9.31
C ILE A 15 4.60 -5.55 -8.83
N ARG A 16 5.17 -6.58 -8.20
CA ARG A 16 4.42 -7.68 -7.59
C ARG A 16 4.68 -7.68 -6.10
N PHE A 17 3.62 -7.79 -5.33
CA PHE A 17 3.76 -7.84 -3.88
C PHE A 17 2.86 -8.90 -3.27
N GLU A 18 3.34 -9.50 -2.19
CA GLU A 18 2.60 -10.47 -1.41
C GLU A 18 1.56 -9.74 -0.56
N LEU A 19 0.30 -10.21 -0.61
CA LEU A 19 -0.75 -9.67 0.24
C LEU A 19 -0.72 -10.41 1.57
N LEU A 20 -0.52 -9.67 2.66
CA LEU A 20 -0.39 -10.24 4.01
C LEU A 20 -1.78 -10.46 4.61
N GLU A 21 -2.49 -11.46 4.09
CA GLU A 21 -3.90 -11.68 4.38
C GLU A 21 -4.19 -12.08 5.82
N SER A 22 -3.25 -12.76 6.48
CA SER A 22 -3.41 -13.13 7.89
C SER A 22 -3.21 -11.94 8.83
N ASP A 23 -2.30 -11.03 8.47
CA ASP A 23 -1.98 -9.86 9.29
C ASP A 23 -2.99 -8.73 9.12
N ALA A 24 -3.52 -8.57 7.91
CA ALA A 24 -4.42 -7.47 7.56
C ALA A 24 -5.56 -7.98 6.67
N PRO A 25 -6.46 -8.83 7.21
CA PRO A 25 -7.49 -9.47 6.40
C PRO A 25 -8.46 -8.49 5.73
N LYS A 26 -8.87 -7.45 6.44
CA LYS A 26 -9.80 -6.45 5.88
C LYS A 26 -9.10 -5.55 4.87
N THR A 27 -7.88 -5.14 5.16
CA THR A 27 -7.10 -4.28 4.27
C THR A 27 -6.79 -4.98 2.96
N THR A 28 -6.38 -6.25 3.02
CA THR A 28 -6.12 -7.03 1.80
C THR A 28 -7.40 -7.26 1.02
N GLU A 29 -8.52 -7.55 1.69
CA GLU A 29 -9.82 -7.69 1.04
C GLU A 29 -10.23 -6.40 0.32
N ASN A 30 -10.02 -5.26 0.97
CA ASN A 30 -10.28 -3.95 0.39
C ASN A 30 -9.49 -3.75 -0.90
N PHE A 31 -8.19 -4.00 -0.85
CA PHE A 31 -7.33 -3.86 -2.03
C PHE A 31 -7.78 -4.78 -3.17
N ILE A 32 -8.04 -6.05 -2.86
CA ILE A 32 -8.47 -7.03 -3.85
C ILE A 32 -9.79 -6.62 -4.50
N SER A 33 -10.77 -6.23 -3.70
CA SER A 33 -12.08 -5.79 -4.20
C SER A 33 -11.97 -4.58 -5.12
N LEU A 34 -11.18 -3.58 -4.70
CA LEU A 34 -10.98 -2.38 -5.53
C LEU A 34 -10.25 -2.72 -6.83
N ALA A 35 -9.22 -3.57 -6.75
CA ALA A 35 -8.48 -3.99 -7.94
C ALA A 35 -9.36 -4.74 -8.94
N GLU A 36 -10.21 -5.62 -8.45
CA GLU A 36 -11.13 -6.40 -9.29
C GLU A 36 -12.19 -5.54 -9.97
N ARG A 37 -12.54 -4.42 -9.36
CA ARG A 37 -13.48 -3.46 -9.96
C ARG A 37 -12.83 -2.53 -10.99
N GLY A 38 -11.52 -2.61 -11.17
CA GLY A 38 -10.78 -1.66 -12.00
C GLY A 38 -10.63 -0.28 -11.37
N TYR A 39 -10.85 -0.17 -10.06
CA TYR A 39 -10.80 1.10 -9.33
C TYR A 39 -9.45 1.80 -9.48
N TYR A 40 -8.37 1.03 -9.46
CA TYR A 40 -7.02 1.58 -9.52
C TYR A 40 -6.52 1.85 -10.94
N ASP A 41 -7.28 1.46 -11.96
CA ASP A 41 -6.85 1.64 -13.35
C ASP A 41 -6.75 3.13 -13.69
N GLY A 42 -5.63 3.52 -14.29
CA GLY A 42 -5.37 4.90 -14.69
C GLY A 42 -4.98 5.84 -13.55
N ILE A 43 -4.85 5.33 -12.32
CA ILE A 43 -4.45 6.16 -11.18
C ILE A 43 -2.94 6.36 -11.17
N ILE A 44 -2.50 7.56 -10.82
CA ILE A 44 -1.09 7.92 -10.75
C ILE A 44 -0.52 7.73 -9.34
N PHE A 45 0.80 7.65 -9.23
CA PHE A 45 1.48 7.85 -7.96
C PHE A 45 1.62 9.36 -7.77
N HIS A 46 0.65 9.95 -7.08
CA HIS A 46 0.55 11.40 -6.94
C HIS A 46 1.54 12.00 -5.95
N ARG A 47 2.15 11.19 -5.10
CA ARG A 47 3.14 11.64 -4.14
C ARG A 47 4.34 10.70 -4.19
N VAL A 48 5.46 11.23 -4.67
CA VAL A 48 6.70 10.47 -4.83
C VAL A 48 7.81 11.21 -4.10
N ILE A 49 8.40 10.57 -3.11
CA ILE A 49 9.51 11.16 -2.34
C ILE A 49 10.69 10.21 -2.40
N LYS A 50 11.70 10.59 -3.16
CA LYS A 50 12.95 9.84 -3.27
C LYS A 50 13.57 9.69 -1.89
N GLY A 51 14.03 8.48 -1.58
CA GLY A 51 14.59 8.18 -0.26
C GLY A 51 13.54 7.99 0.81
N PHE A 52 12.27 7.84 0.43
CA PHE A 52 11.18 7.59 1.36
C PHE A 52 10.18 6.58 0.77
N MET A 53 9.24 7.03 -0.07
CA MET A 53 8.16 6.17 -0.56
C MET A 53 7.53 6.71 -1.84
N ILE A 54 6.70 5.87 -2.48
CA ILE A 54 5.79 6.30 -3.55
C ILE A 54 4.36 6.01 -3.08
N GLN A 55 3.46 6.95 -3.28
CA GLN A 55 2.08 6.86 -2.80
C GLN A 55 1.09 7.06 -3.94
N GLY A 56 0.08 6.22 -3.98
CA GLY A 56 -0.95 6.28 -5.00
C GLY A 56 -2.29 5.75 -4.49
N GLY A 57 -3.18 5.42 -5.41
CA GLY A 57 -4.48 4.84 -5.08
C GLY A 57 -5.60 5.86 -4.91
N ASP A 58 -5.34 7.14 -5.20
CA ASP A 58 -6.36 8.18 -5.15
C ASP A 58 -6.85 8.48 -6.58
N PRO A 59 -8.12 8.19 -6.89
CA PRO A 59 -8.66 8.45 -8.24
C PRO A 59 -8.61 9.92 -8.65
N THR A 60 -8.60 10.84 -7.68
CA THR A 60 -8.51 12.27 -7.97
C THR A 60 -7.07 12.75 -8.18
N GLY A 61 -6.08 11.95 -7.75
CA GLY A 61 -4.67 12.30 -7.86
C GLY A 61 -4.23 13.46 -6.98
N THR A 62 -5.04 13.86 -6.01
CA THR A 62 -4.77 15.02 -5.14
C THR A 62 -4.25 14.67 -3.76
N GLY A 63 -4.40 13.41 -3.36
CA GLY A 63 -4.11 12.96 -2.01
C GLY A 63 -5.29 13.08 -1.05
N ARG A 64 -6.41 13.62 -1.51
CA ARG A 64 -7.60 13.84 -0.69
C ARG A 64 -8.78 12.94 -1.05
N GLY A 65 -8.65 12.18 -2.12
CA GLY A 65 -9.73 11.33 -2.62
C GLY A 65 -9.56 9.88 -2.24
N GLY A 66 -10.49 9.09 -2.75
CA GLY A 66 -10.48 7.65 -2.54
C GLY A 66 -11.39 7.22 -1.41
N GLU A 67 -11.89 5.99 -1.54
CA GLU A 67 -12.73 5.37 -0.51
C GLU A 67 -12.53 3.87 -0.52
N SER A 68 -12.93 3.19 0.54
CA SER A 68 -12.81 1.75 0.64
C SER A 68 -13.80 1.03 -0.28
N ALA A 69 -13.61 -0.28 -0.44
CA ALA A 69 -14.50 -1.13 -1.23
C ALA A 69 -15.93 -1.15 -0.66
N TRP A 70 -16.08 -0.81 0.61
CA TRP A 70 -17.38 -0.79 1.30
C TRP A 70 -17.98 0.62 1.37
N GLY A 71 -17.29 1.60 0.78
CA GLY A 71 -17.62 3.01 0.91
C GLY A 71 -17.05 3.60 2.20
N GLY A 72 -16.59 4.85 2.13
CA GLY A 72 -16.02 5.51 3.31
C GLY A 72 -14.71 4.90 3.80
N ARG A 73 -14.49 4.94 5.09
CA ARG A 73 -13.22 4.56 5.73
C ARG A 73 -13.38 3.30 6.57
N PHE A 74 -12.26 2.64 6.86
CA PHE A 74 -12.26 1.45 7.72
C PHE A 74 -11.09 1.48 8.70
N ALA A 75 -11.21 0.63 9.73
CA ALA A 75 -10.28 0.61 10.87
C ALA A 75 -8.89 0.10 10.51
N ASP A 76 -7.90 0.54 11.25
CA ASP A 76 -6.53 0.03 11.16
C ASP A 76 -6.46 -1.42 11.61
N GLU A 77 -5.51 -2.16 11.03
CA GLU A 77 -5.20 -3.53 11.42
C GLU A 77 -3.73 -3.60 11.83
N ILE A 78 -3.40 -2.95 12.93
CA ILE A 78 -2.04 -2.79 13.42
C ILE A 78 -1.82 -3.56 14.70
N LYS A 79 -0.79 -4.42 14.72
CA LYS A 79 -0.36 -5.15 15.93
C LYS A 79 1.13 -4.88 16.13
N PRO A 80 1.48 -3.86 16.92
CA PRO A 80 2.89 -3.47 17.08
C PRO A 80 3.81 -4.59 17.54
N SER A 81 3.28 -5.58 18.27
CA SER A 81 4.07 -6.70 18.76
C SER A 81 4.26 -7.82 17.73
N SER A 82 3.59 -7.77 16.58
CA SER A 82 3.70 -8.82 15.57
C SER A 82 5.02 -8.71 14.81
N PRO A 83 5.52 -9.82 14.21
CA PRO A 83 6.74 -9.79 13.41
C PRO A 83 6.72 -8.77 12.28
N VAL A 84 5.56 -8.56 11.67
CA VAL A 84 5.40 -7.58 10.58
C VAL A 84 5.79 -6.18 11.04
N TYR A 85 5.29 -5.75 12.20
CA TYR A 85 5.56 -4.41 12.72
C TYR A 85 6.91 -4.32 13.44
N GLN A 86 7.39 -5.42 14.01
CA GLN A 86 8.73 -5.47 14.61
C GLN A 86 9.82 -5.28 13.55
N ARG A 87 9.60 -5.81 12.36
CA ARG A 87 10.48 -5.58 11.22
C ARG A 87 10.49 -4.12 10.80
N GLY A 88 9.35 -3.43 10.95
CA GLY A 88 9.20 -2.02 10.59
C GLY A 88 8.97 -1.79 9.10
N TYR A 89 9.12 -0.55 8.70
CA TYR A 89 8.83 -0.10 7.32
C TYR A 89 10.11 -0.18 6.48
N LYS A 90 10.47 -1.38 6.08
CA LYS A 90 11.63 -1.64 5.22
C LYS A 90 11.27 -1.38 3.75
N ALA A 91 12.30 -1.24 2.90
CA ALA A 91 12.09 -1.10 1.45
C ALA A 91 11.18 -2.23 0.97
N GLY A 92 10.18 -1.88 0.16
CA GLY A 92 9.22 -2.84 -0.37
C GLY A 92 7.99 -3.08 0.50
N THR A 93 7.92 -2.49 1.70
CA THR A 93 6.71 -2.56 2.52
C THR A 93 5.58 -1.80 1.84
N VAL A 94 4.39 -2.43 1.76
CA VAL A 94 3.18 -1.81 1.22
C VAL A 94 2.22 -1.56 2.38
N ALA A 95 1.83 -0.32 2.57
CA ALA A 95 0.99 0.07 3.70
C ALA A 95 -0.07 1.09 3.26
N MET A 96 -1.12 1.22 4.07
CA MET A 96 -2.19 2.17 3.79
C MET A 96 -1.82 3.58 4.24
N ALA A 97 -2.01 4.54 3.35
CA ALA A 97 -1.98 5.96 3.72
C ALA A 97 -3.27 6.27 4.49
N ASN A 98 -3.21 7.23 5.40
CA ASN A 98 -4.37 7.62 6.18
C ASN A 98 -4.28 9.09 6.61
N ALA A 99 -5.37 9.58 7.20
CA ALA A 99 -5.48 10.95 7.72
C ALA A 99 -5.64 10.94 9.25
N GLY A 100 -5.11 9.92 9.91
CA GLY A 100 -5.21 9.68 11.34
C GLY A 100 -5.72 8.27 11.61
N PRO A 101 -5.93 7.90 12.89
CA PRO A 101 -6.39 6.55 13.23
C PRO A 101 -7.71 6.18 12.55
N ASN A 102 -7.77 4.96 12.04
CA ASN A 102 -8.99 4.36 11.50
C ASN A 102 -9.60 5.16 10.33
N THR A 103 -8.74 5.70 9.45
CA THR A 103 -9.20 6.48 8.28
C THR A 103 -8.70 5.91 6.97
N ASN A 104 -8.58 4.58 6.87
CA ASN A 104 -8.12 3.91 5.66
C ASN A 104 -9.20 3.97 4.56
N GLY A 105 -8.77 4.21 3.34
CA GLY A 105 -9.64 4.25 2.18
C GLY A 105 -9.06 3.42 1.03
N SER A 106 -8.57 4.09 -0.02
CA SER A 106 -7.96 3.41 -1.16
C SER A 106 -6.48 3.73 -1.35
N GLN A 107 -5.98 4.79 -0.72
CA GLN A 107 -4.60 5.21 -0.91
C GLN A 107 -3.63 4.30 -0.16
N PHE A 108 -2.51 3.99 -0.81
CA PHE A 108 -1.45 3.17 -0.23
C PHE A 108 -0.10 3.71 -0.66
N PHE A 109 0.95 3.30 0.05
CA PHE A 109 2.32 3.65 -0.33
C PHE A 109 3.23 2.43 -0.29
N ILE A 110 4.29 2.50 -1.08
CA ILE A 110 5.33 1.46 -1.14
C ILE A 110 6.64 2.12 -0.74
N MET A 111 7.34 1.52 0.22
CA MET A 111 8.60 2.07 0.70
C MET A 111 9.69 1.95 -0.36
N HIS A 112 10.35 3.07 -0.66
CA HIS A 112 11.50 3.09 -1.55
C HIS A 112 12.75 2.59 -0.82
N VAL A 113 12.92 3.01 0.43
CA VAL A 113 14.05 2.63 1.28
C VAL A 113 13.53 2.28 2.67
N ASP A 114 14.41 1.73 3.51
CA ASP A 114 14.09 1.53 4.92
C ASP A 114 13.89 2.88 5.58
N TYR A 115 12.82 3.03 6.33
CA TYR A 115 12.51 4.29 6.99
C TYR A 115 11.86 4.00 8.34
N ASN A 116 12.27 4.72 9.35
CA ASN A 116 11.77 4.52 10.71
C ASN A 116 10.47 5.28 10.93
N LEU A 117 9.35 4.67 10.54
CA LEU A 117 8.02 5.23 10.78
C LEU A 117 7.41 4.63 12.05
N PRO A 118 6.62 5.42 12.80
CA PRO A 118 5.84 4.87 13.89
C PRO A 118 4.76 3.91 13.31
N PRO A 119 4.29 2.92 14.09
CA PRO A 119 3.33 1.93 13.58
C PRO A 119 1.91 2.50 13.50
N ASN A 120 1.73 3.55 12.74
CA ASN A 120 0.45 4.24 12.55
C ASN A 120 -0.21 3.92 11.19
N TYR A 121 0.46 3.09 10.37
CA TYR A 121 0.01 2.76 9.03
C TYR A 121 -0.13 1.26 8.90
N THR A 122 -1.31 0.80 8.49
CA THR A 122 -1.56 -0.65 8.35
C THR A 122 -0.69 -1.24 7.25
N ILE A 123 0.19 -2.15 7.61
CA ILE A 123 1.02 -2.89 6.65
C ILE A 123 0.21 -4.05 6.12
N PHE A 124 0.05 -4.13 4.79
CA PHE A 124 -0.75 -5.19 4.18
C PHE A 124 -0.04 -5.92 3.03
N GLY A 125 1.18 -5.53 2.70
CA GLY A 125 1.90 -6.18 1.62
C GLY A 125 3.41 -6.01 1.72
N ARG A 126 4.10 -6.77 0.86
CA ARG A 126 5.55 -6.72 0.74
C ARG A 126 5.93 -7.04 -0.70
N VAL A 127 6.72 -6.16 -1.33
CA VAL A 127 7.18 -6.36 -2.70
C VAL A 127 8.05 -7.62 -2.75
N ILE A 128 7.74 -8.50 -3.69
CA ILE A 128 8.50 -9.72 -3.95
C ILE A 128 9.20 -9.67 -5.30
N GLU A 129 8.76 -8.79 -6.20
CA GLU A 129 9.34 -8.62 -7.53
C GLU A 129 9.05 -7.21 -8.01
N GLY A 130 10.04 -6.53 -8.57
CA GLY A 130 9.85 -5.20 -9.13
C GLY A 130 10.26 -4.05 -8.21
N GLN A 131 11.10 -4.30 -7.19
CA GLN A 131 11.61 -3.23 -6.35
C GLN A 131 12.38 -2.20 -7.19
N GLU A 132 13.06 -2.64 -8.25
CA GLU A 132 13.74 -1.74 -9.19
C GLU A 132 12.76 -0.80 -9.91
N VAL A 133 11.50 -1.21 -10.07
CA VAL A 133 10.45 -0.36 -10.65
C VAL A 133 10.07 0.72 -9.64
N VAL A 134 9.96 0.37 -8.35
CA VAL A 134 9.73 1.34 -7.28
C VAL A 134 10.86 2.38 -7.27
N ASP A 135 12.11 1.91 -7.37
CA ASP A 135 13.29 2.77 -7.40
C ASP A 135 13.23 3.73 -8.61
N SER A 136 12.81 3.21 -9.76
CA SER A 136 12.67 3.97 -10.99
C SER A 136 11.63 5.07 -10.87
N ILE A 137 10.49 4.78 -10.28
CA ILE A 137 9.42 5.75 -10.04
C ILE A 137 9.89 6.83 -9.06
N ALA A 138 10.64 6.44 -8.03
CA ALA A 138 11.11 7.35 -6.99
C ALA A 138 12.29 8.23 -7.43
N SER A 139 12.91 7.92 -8.53
CA SER A 139 14.08 8.67 -9.04
C SER A 139 13.73 10.03 -9.62
#